data_cdd28301c720782c5c64e365bf20ec2b
#
_entry.id   cdd28301c720782c5c64e365bf20ec2b
#
_cell.length_a   1.000
_cell.length_b   1.000
_cell.length_c   1.000
_cell.angle_alpha   90.00
_cell.angle_beta   90.00
_cell.angle_gamma   90.00
#
_symmetry.space_group_name_H-M   'P 1'
#
loop_
_entity.id
_entity.type
_entity.pdbx_description
1 polymer ?
#
loop_
_entity_poly.entity_id
_entity_poly.type
_entity_poly.pdbx_seq_one_letter_code
_entity_poly.pdbx_strand_id
1 'polypeptide(L)'
;WVYGGGAQACAAEPMRALSEDDVEVTLFTDKDIFSPMISQVNTKYKVVYISECRSIHPFAYNHIIMAEDNFDFIFTHDQELLDRGPKYIRTALGTSWLDDSDAKIYDKTKMLSHIASVSKWSRGHNLRHMIGDAIRGKYEVDFWGSAYNGFESKLTPLKDYRFSITVMNANHKNYFTETLVDTFRCGTIPIFWGCDNIGEFFDEKGILKFETGPELFEILDNLSEELYSEMLPHIRNNFEIAKKYVCVDDIIAENIIKTLEIKEHE
;
A
#
# COMPACT_ATOMS: atom_id res chain seq x y z
N TRP A 1 7.02 8.90 -18.45
CA TRP A 1 7.14 8.51 -17.05
C TRP A 1 8.59 8.10 -16.77
N VAL A 2 9.26 8.76 -15.86
CA VAL A 2 10.57 8.31 -15.37
C VAL A 2 10.34 7.78 -13.95
N TYR A 3 10.24 6.47 -13.81
CA TYR A 3 10.19 5.80 -12.52
C TYR A 3 11.61 5.46 -12.04
N GLY A 4 11.98 5.98 -10.92
CA GLY A 4 13.11 5.51 -10.13
C GLY A 4 12.63 4.56 -9.04
N GLY A 5 12.70 3.24 -9.28
CA GLY A 5 12.63 2.21 -8.25
C GLY A 5 11.40 1.31 -8.26
N GLY A 6 11.56 0.13 -8.80
CA GLY A 6 11.03 -1.14 -8.24
C GLY A 6 9.55 -1.47 -8.35
N ALA A 7 8.72 -0.68 -9.00
CA ALA A 7 7.38 -1.12 -9.36
C ALA A 7 7.43 -1.80 -10.73
N GLN A 8 6.86 -3.02 -10.84
CA GLN A 8 6.59 -3.61 -12.15
C GLN A 8 5.76 -2.60 -12.95
N ALA A 9 6.21 -2.31 -14.17
CA ALA A 9 5.42 -1.53 -15.10
C ALA A 9 4.10 -2.27 -15.30
N CYS A 10 2.99 -1.63 -14.94
CA CYS A 10 1.68 -2.11 -15.35
C CYS A 10 1.73 -2.28 -16.87
N ALA A 11 1.14 -3.35 -17.39
CA ALA A 11 1.08 -3.64 -18.82
C ALA A 11 0.11 -2.65 -19.51
N ALA A 12 0.47 -1.37 -19.47
CA ALA A 12 -0.17 -0.36 -20.30
C ALA A 12 0.30 -0.58 -21.74
N GLU A 13 -0.63 -0.53 -22.67
CA GLU A 13 -0.29 -0.42 -24.08
C GLU A 13 0.77 0.70 -24.26
N PRO A 14 1.75 0.55 -25.19
CA PRO A 14 2.79 1.54 -25.37
C PRO A 14 2.12 2.90 -25.63
N MET A 15 2.30 3.83 -24.70
CA MET A 15 1.77 5.17 -24.84
C MET A 15 2.26 5.75 -26.16
N ARG A 16 1.32 6.13 -27.01
CA ARG A 16 1.59 6.90 -28.20
C ARG A 16 2.42 8.11 -27.75
N ALA A 17 3.57 8.33 -28.37
CA ALA A 17 4.35 9.53 -28.12
C ALA A 17 3.46 10.73 -28.39
N LEU A 18 2.96 11.38 -27.33
CA LEU A 18 2.24 12.63 -27.42
C LEU A 18 3.27 13.73 -27.72
N SER A 19 2.92 14.70 -28.54
CA SER A 19 3.71 15.92 -28.63
C SER A 19 3.65 16.67 -27.29
N GLU A 20 4.65 17.50 -26.99
CA GLU A 20 4.64 18.32 -25.75
C GLU A 20 3.38 19.19 -25.66
N ASP A 21 2.82 19.59 -26.81
CA ASP A 21 1.61 20.42 -26.92
C ASP A 21 0.30 19.66 -26.56
N ASP A 22 0.33 18.31 -26.54
CA ASP A 22 -0.84 17.47 -26.23
C ASP A 22 -0.88 17.06 -24.74
N VAL A 23 0.10 17.45 -23.92
CA VAL A 23 0.17 17.07 -22.51
C VAL A 23 -0.56 18.13 -21.66
N GLU A 24 -1.76 17.78 -21.18
CA GLU A 24 -2.52 18.67 -20.32
C GLU A 24 -2.15 18.58 -18.82
N VAL A 25 -1.64 17.43 -18.38
CA VAL A 25 -1.35 17.16 -16.97
C VAL A 25 0.09 16.70 -16.77
N THR A 26 0.79 17.33 -15.84
CA THR A 26 2.09 16.82 -15.34
C THR A 26 1.92 16.31 -13.91
N LEU A 27 2.29 15.06 -13.71
CA LEU A 27 2.30 14.41 -12.40
C LEU A 27 3.71 14.44 -11.79
N PHE A 28 3.79 14.94 -10.57
CA PHE A 28 4.98 14.90 -9.72
C PHE A 28 4.75 13.89 -8.59
N THR A 29 5.75 13.09 -8.26
CA THR A 29 5.64 12.09 -7.19
C THR A 29 6.69 12.33 -6.12
N ASP A 30 6.33 12.12 -4.86
CA ASP A 30 7.23 12.14 -3.70
C ASP A 30 8.45 13.11 -3.81
N LYS A 31 9.57 12.63 -4.37
CA LYS A 31 10.81 13.42 -4.49
C LYS A 31 10.78 14.51 -5.55
N ASP A 32 9.90 14.38 -6.53
CA ASP A 32 9.81 15.33 -7.64
C ASP A 32 9.23 16.67 -7.20
N ILE A 33 8.55 16.71 -6.04
CA ILE A 33 8.04 17.97 -5.45
C ILE A 33 9.16 18.96 -5.10
N PHE A 34 10.41 18.52 -5.01
CA PHE A 34 11.59 19.35 -4.79
C PHE A 34 12.26 19.82 -6.10
N SER A 35 11.75 19.38 -7.25
CA SER A 35 12.38 19.65 -8.54
C SER A 35 12.23 21.11 -8.95
N PRO A 36 13.33 21.77 -9.37
CA PRO A 36 13.26 23.10 -9.96
C PRO A 36 12.48 23.12 -11.30
N MET A 37 12.24 21.97 -11.90
CA MET A 37 11.46 21.83 -13.14
C MET A 37 9.98 22.21 -12.97
N ILE A 38 9.45 22.20 -11.75
CA ILE A 38 8.05 22.56 -11.47
C ILE A 38 7.68 23.94 -12.08
N SER A 39 8.60 24.91 -11.97
CA SER A 39 8.41 26.26 -12.52
C SER A 39 8.61 26.33 -14.05
N GLN A 40 9.24 25.32 -14.64
CA GLN A 40 9.56 25.28 -16.10
C GLN A 40 8.51 24.51 -16.89
N VAL A 41 7.75 23.64 -16.23
CA VAL A 41 6.68 22.86 -16.86
C VAL A 41 5.50 23.78 -17.14
N ASN A 42 5.05 23.81 -18.40
CA ASN A 42 3.94 24.63 -18.88
C ASN A 42 2.76 23.75 -19.32
N THR A 43 2.26 22.91 -18.44
CA THR A 43 1.04 22.12 -18.66
C THR A 43 -0.16 22.82 -18.03
N LYS A 44 -1.37 22.51 -18.49
CA LYS A 44 -2.62 23.07 -17.99
C LYS A 44 -2.80 22.79 -16.50
N TYR A 45 -2.46 21.55 -16.07
CA TYR A 45 -2.55 21.13 -14.68
C TYR A 45 -1.23 20.54 -14.18
N LYS A 46 -0.84 20.90 -12.97
CA LYS A 46 0.26 20.34 -12.23
C LYS A 46 -0.29 19.59 -11.03
N VAL A 47 -0.02 18.31 -10.96
CA VAL A 47 -0.59 17.39 -9.97
C VAL A 47 0.52 16.73 -9.17
N VAL A 48 0.29 16.53 -7.88
CA VAL A 48 1.21 15.79 -7.00
C VAL A 48 0.54 14.52 -6.49
N TYR A 49 1.32 13.45 -6.39
CA TYR A 49 0.98 12.26 -5.64
C TYR A 49 2.02 12.00 -4.56
N ILE A 50 1.59 12.02 -3.30
CA ILE A 50 2.42 11.69 -2.14
C ILE A 50 2.06 10.28 -1.69
N SER A 51 2.94 9.33 -2.00
CA SER A 51 2.73 7.90 -1.76
C SER A 51 3.26 7.44 -0.41
N GLU A 52 4.44 7.85 -0.03
CA GLU A 52 5.11 7.38 1.19
C GLU A 52 4.61 8.10 2.45
N CYS A 53 4.56 7.38 3.57
CA CYS A 53 4.14 7.97 4.84
C CYS A 53 5.18 8.94 5.42
N ARG A 54 4.74 9.81 6.33
CA ARG A 54 5.57 10.82 6.99
C ARG A 54 6.85 10.26 7.64
N SER A 55 6.81 9.04 8.16
CA SER A 55 7.98 8.41 8.78
C SER A 55 9.06 8.01 7.77
N ILE A 56 8.71 7.86 6.50
CA ILE A 56 9.64 7.55 5.40
C ILE A 56 10.13 8.84 4.72
N HIS A 57 9.22 9.79 4.43
CA HIS A 57 9.53 11.04 3.75
C HIS A 57 9.04 12.29 4.51
N PRO A 58 9.53 12.57 5.75
CA PRO A 58 9.01 13.67 6.55
C PRO A 58 9.18 15.04 5.87
N PHE A 59 10.23 15.23 5.10
CA PHE A 59 10.50 16.51 4.41
C PHE A 59 9.51 16.79 3.27
N ALA A 60 8.97 15.75 2.62
CA ALA A 60 7.99 15.93 1.56
C ALA A 60 6.71 16.61 2.09
N TYR A 61 6.26 16.22 3.27
CA TYR A 61 5.07 16.78 3.90
C TYR A 61 5.21 18.25 4.30
N ASN A 62 6.36 18.62 4.84
CA ASN A 62 6.62 20.02 5.16
C ASN A 62 6.79 20.87 3.89
N HIS A 63 7.47 20.33 2.89
CA HIS A 63 7.70 21.02 1.64
C HIS A 63 6.42 21.25 0.84
N ILE A 64 5.56 20.24 0.72
CA ILE A 64 4.31 20.37 -0.04
C ILE A 64 3.40 21.46 0.53
N ILE A 65 3.34 21.62 1.86
CA ILE A 65 2.57 22.69 2.50
C ILE A 65 3.11 24.08 2.09
N MET A 66 4.43 24.21 1.95
CA MET A 66 5.06 25.47 1.54
C MET A 66 4.94 25.74 0.04
N ALA A 67 4.83 24.68 -0.75
CA ALA A 67 4.83 24.72 -2.21
C ALA A 67 3.45 24.45 -2.84
N GLU A 68 2.40 24.33 -2.04
CA GLU A 68 1.05 23.92 -2.50
C GLU A 68 0.47 24.81 -3.59
N ASP A 69 0.88 26.09 -3.66
CA ASP A 69 0.42 27.04 -4.69
C ASP A 69 0.98 26.73 -6.08
N ASN A 70 2.01 25.90 -6.18
CA ASN A 70 2.57 25.47 -7.46
C ASN A 70 1.77 24.35 -8.14
N PHE A 71 0.80 23.76 -7.45
CA PHE A 71 0.06 22.59 -7.89
C PHE A 71 -1.45 22.87 -7.89
N ASP A 72 -2.16 22.26 -8.83
CA ASP A 72 -3.63 22.33 -8.92
C ASP A 72 -4.29 21.35 -7.95
N PHE A 73 -3.76 20.11 -7.86
CA PHE A 73 -4.26 19.04 -7.00
C PHE A 73 -3.12 18.26 -6.35
N ILE A 74 -3.36 17.80 -5.13
CA ILE A 74 -2.42 17.02 -4.33
C ILE A 74 -3.12 15.75 -3.84
N PHE A 75 -2.79 14.62 -4.44
CA PHE A 75 -3.30 13.31 -4.06
C PHE A 75 -2.48 12.73 -2.92
N THR A 76 -3.14 12.33 -1.84
CA THR A 76 -2.47 11.83 -0.64
C THR A 76 -3.39 10.94 0.20
N HIS A 77 -2.81 10.11 1.03
CA HIS A 77 -3.51 9.36 2.07
C HIS A 77 -3.51 10.10 3.42
N ASP A 78 -2.65 11.11 3.58
CA ASP A 78 -2.39 11.76 4.86
C ASP A 78 -3.55 12.67 5.30
N GLN A 79 -4.16 12.33 6.45
CA GLN A 79 -5.35 13.03 6.94
C GLN A 79 -5.09 14.51 7.26
N GLU A 80 -3.92 14.86 7.80
CA GLU A 80 -3.61 16.26 8.13
C GLU A 80 -3.52 17.12 6.85
N LEU A 81 -3.02 16.56 5.75
CA LEU A 81 -3.04 17.26 4.47
C LEU A 81 -4.47 17.34 3.92
N LEU A 82 -5.25 16.28 4.00
CA LEU A 82 -6.64 16.27 3.53
C LEU A 82 -7.50 17.31 4.25
N ASP A 83 -7.27 17.52 5.53
CA ASP A 83 -8.00 18.49 6.36
C ASP A 83 -7.68 19.96 5.98
N ARG A 84 -6.68 20.22 5.13
CA ARG A 84 -6.31 21.58 4.68
C ARG A 84 -7.30 22.15 3.65
N GLY A 85 -8.00 21.30 2.91
CA GLY A 85 -9.01 21.79 1.96
C GLY A 85 -9.11 20.97 0.67
N PRO A 86 -9.97 21.41 -0.26
CA PRO A 86 -10.39 20.63 -1.42
C PRO A 86 -9.28 20.38 -2.46
N LYS A 87 -8.17 21.11 -2.39
CA LYS A 87 -6.99 20.88 -3.23
C LYS A 87 -6.32 19.53 -2.91
N TYR A 88 -6.50 19.03 -1.67
CA TYR A 88 -5.96 17.76 -1.20
C TYR A 88 -6.99 16.66 -1.36
N ILE A 89 -6.70 15.67 -2.18
CA ILE A 89 -7.63 14.62 -2.58
C ILE A 89 -7.18 13.28 -2.04
N ARG A 90 -8.10 12.60 -1.34
CA ARG A 90 -7.81 11.27 -0.78
C ARG A 90 -7.58 10.25 -1.90
N THR A 91 -6.41 9.64 -1.87
CA THR A 91 -6.03 8.58 -2.78
C THR A 91 -5.45 7.41 -1.99
N ALA A 92 -5.95 6.21 -2.23
CA ALA A 92 -5.40 5.01 -1.64
C ALA A 92 -4.02 4.69 -2.25
N LEU A 93 -3.13 4.17 -1.43
CA LEU A 93 -1.84 3.67 -1.87
C LEU A 93 -2.01 2.23 -2.35
N GLY A 94 -2.29 2.04 -3.63
CA GLY A 94 -2.48 0.71 -4.21
C GLY A 94 -1.33 0.33 -5.12
N THR A 95 -0.74 -0.82 -4.86
CA THR A 95 0.16 -1.52 -5.80
C THR A 95 0.23 -2.99 -5.41
N SER A 96 0.80 -3.82 -6.27
CA SER A 96 1.05 -5.22 -6.00
C SER A 96 2.40 -5.62 -6.59
N TRP A 97 3.11 -6.51 -5.89
CA TRP A 97 4.36 -7.11 -6.37
C TRP A 97 4.14 -8.50 -6.96
N LEU A 98 2.89 -8.94 -7.01
CA LEU A 98 2.50 -10.19 -7.66
C LEU A 98 2.03 -9.91 -9.08
N ASP A 99 2.46 -10.75 -10.01
CA ASP A 99 1.89 -10.78 -11.34
C ASP A 99 0.40 -11.22 -11.27
N ASP A 100 -0.42 -10.81 -12.24
CA ASP A 100 -1.83 -11.20 -12.27
C ASP A 100 -2.01 -12.70 -12.46
N SER A 101 -1.08 -13.36 -13.17
CA SER A 101 -1.06 -14.82 -13.32
C SER A 101 -0.84 -15.58 -12.01
N ASP A 102 -0.21 -14.94 -11.02
CA ASP A 102 0.08 -15.50 -9.70
C ASP A 102 -1.04 -15.19 -8.68
N ALA A 103 -1.96 -14.30 -9.01
CA ALA A 103 -3.04 -13.91 -8.13
C ALA A 103 -4.16 -14.95 -8.12
N LYS A 104 -4.22 -15.73 -7.05
CA LYS A 104 -5.32 -16.70 -6.80
C LYS A 104 -5.39 -17.09 -5.33
N ILE A 105 -6.52 -17.60 -4.92
CA ILE A 105 -6.67 -18.22 -3.60
C ILE A 105 -6.04 -19.61 -3.67
N TYR A 106 -4.88 -19.74 -3.05
CA TYR A 106 -4.09 -20.99 -3.01
C TYR A 106 -4.59 -21.93 -1.93
N ASP A 107 -4.42 -23.24 -2.14
CA ASP A 107 -4.55 -24.23 -1.10
C ASP A 107 -3.47 -24.01 -0.03
N LYS A 108 -3.89 -23.94 1.24
CA LYS A 108 -3.01 -23.60 2.35
C LYS A 108 -2.51 -24.84 3.06
N THR A 109 -1.20 -24.99 3.15
CA THR A 109 -0.52 -26.15 3.79
C THR A 109 0.22 -25.77 5.06
N LYS A 110 0.41 -24.46 5.32
CA LYS A 110 1.13 -23.91 6.46
C LYS A 110 0.29 -22.93 7.23
N MET A 111 0.59 -22.73 8.51
CA MET A 111 -0.21 -21.88 9.38
C MET A 111 0.16 -20.41 9.24
N LEU A 112 1.41 -20.02 9.53
CA LEU A 112 1.79 -18.63 9.75
C LEU A 112 3.09 -18.27 9.07
N SER A 113 3.12 -17.11 8.40
CA SER A 113 4.33 -16.44 7.95
C SER A 113 4.53 -15.09 8.61
N HIS A 114 5.80 -14.69 8.76
CA HIS A 114 6.22 -13.37 9.20
C HIS A 114 7.28 -12.83 8.26
N ILE A 115 7.05 -11.60 7.74
CA ILE A 115 7.92 -10.99 6.74
C ILE A 115 8.55 -9.73 7.31
N ALA A 116 9.89 -9.65 7.33
CA ALA A 116 10.61 -8.45 7.70
C ALA A 116 11.85 -8.21 6.82
N SER A 117 12.07 -6.94 6.48
CA SER A 117 13.33 -6.48 5.90
C SER A 117 14.31 -6.11 7.00
N VAL A 118 15.59 -5.94 6.65
CA VAL A 118 16.61 -5.38 7.57
C VAL A 118 16.36 -3.93 7.95
N SER A 119 15.46 -3.23 7.26
CA SER A 119 15.15 -1.82 7.49
C SER A 119 14.60 -1.57 8.90
N LYS A 120 14.95 -0.39 9.46
CA LYS A 120 14.50 0.08 10.79
C LYS A 120 14.10 1.57 10.78
N TRP A 121 13.74 2.09 9.61
CA TRP A 121 13.46 3.51 9.39
C TRP A 121 12.15 3.99 10.01
N SER A 122 11.16 3.10 10.12
CA SER A 122 9.82 3.46 10.58
C SER A 122 9.43 2.67 11.83
N ARG A 123 8.33 3.10 12.48
CA ARG A 123 7.72 2.39 13.60
C ARG A 123 7.35 0.96 13.21
N GLY A 124 6.76 0.78 12.01
CA GLY A 124 6.37 -0.54 11.53
C GLY A 124 7.55 -1.45 11.24
N HIS A 125 8.66 -0.91 10.72
CA HIS A 125 9.88 -1.69 10.55
C HIS A 125 10.38 -2.23 11.91
N ASN A 126 10.47 -1.37 12.93
CA ASN A 126 10.90 -1.79 14.26
C ASN A 126 9.93 -2.79 14.89
N LEU A 127 8.62 -2.59 14.69
CA LEU A 127 7.59 -3.49 15.21
C LEU A 127 7.72 -4.90 14.60
N ARG A 128 8.00 -5.02 13.28
CA ARG A 128 8.24 -6.33 12.65
C ARG A 128 9.40 -7.09 13.32
N HIS A 129 10.50 -6.41 13.64
CA HIS A 129 11.62 -7.04 14.35
C HIS A 129 11.23 -7.44 15.77
N MET A 130 10.56 -6.56 16.53
CA MET A 130 10.09 -6.87 17.89
C MET A 130 9.15 -8.05 17.91
N ILE A 131 8.21 -8.14 16.97
CA ILE A 131 7.29 -9.27 16.82
C ILE A 131 8.11 -10.55 16.52
N GLY A 132 8.99 -10.50 15.52
CA GLY A 132 9.82 -11.66 15.16
C GLY A 132 10.62 -12.20 16.34
N ASP A 133 11.22 -11.34 17.16
CA ASP A 133 11.95 -11.75 18.35
C ASP A 133 11.01 -12.34 19.43
N ALA A 134 9.82 -11.79 19.59
CA ALA A 134 8.85 -12.19 20.62
C ALA A 134 8.17 -13.55 20.33
N ILE A 135 7.97 -13.88 19.05
CA ILE A 135 7.26 -15.10 18.63
C ILE A 135 8.20 -16.28 18.30
N ARG A 136 9.49 -15.99 18.07
CA ARG A 136 10.49 -16.99 17.71
C ARG A 136 10.62 -18.04 18.80
N GLY A 137 10.48 -19.31 18.42
CA GLY A 137 10.56 -20.45 19.33
C GLY A 137 9.34 -20.66 20.24
N LYS A 138 8.30 -19.80 20.12
CA LYS A 138 7.03 -19.95 20.82
C LYS A 138 5.92 -20.47 19.92
N TYR A 139 5.95 -20.07 18.65
CA TYR A 139 4.93 -20.41 17.66
C TYR A 139 5.59 -21.10 16.47
N GLU A 140 4.84 -21.96 15.79
CA GLU A 140 5.22 -22.49 14.49
C GLU A 140 5.01 -21.41 13.42
N VAL A 141 6.10 -20.73 13.04
CA VAL A 141 6.10 -19.61 12.11
C VAL A 141 7.31 -19.68 11.20
N ASP A 142 7.09 -19.45 9.91
CA ASP A 142 8.17 -19.29 8.94
C ASP A 142 8.54 -17.80 8.79
N PHE A 143 9.84 -17.51 8.90
CA PHE A 143 10.38 -16.15 8.84
C PHE A 143 10.98 -15.86 7.47
N TRP A 144 10.51 -14.79 6.85
CA TRP A 144 10.85 -14.37 5.50
C TRP A 144 11.34 -12.93 5.42
N GLY A 145 12.00 -12.61 4.31
CA GLY A 145 12.53 -11.28 4.02
C GLY A 145 14.01 -11.14 4.31
N SER A 146 14.59 -10.00 3.97
CA SER A 146 16.04 -9.77 4.07
C SER A 146 16.58 -9.82 5.51
N ALA A 147 15.72 -9.72 6.53
CA ALA A 147 16.10 -9.91 7.92
C ALA A 147 16.25 -11.40 8.30
N TYR A 148 15.72 -12.30 7.48
CA TYR A 148 15.63 -13.75 7.75
C TYR A 148 15.94 -14.55 6.48
N ASN A 149 14.99 -15.32 5.98
CA ASN A 149 15.12 -16.07 4.73
C ASN A 149 14.67 -15.19 3.56
N GLY A 150 15.59 -14.80 2.69
CA GLY A 150 15.29 -14.04 1.48
C GLY A 150 14.38 -14.83 0.53
N PHE A 151 13.69 -14.11 -0.35
CA PHE A 151 12.86 -14.69 -1.41
C PHE A 151 12.96 -13.81 -2.67
N GLU A 152 12.77 -14.43 -3.83
CA GLU A 152 12.76 -13.75 -5.13
C GLU A 152 11.35 -13.26 -5.50
N SER A 153 10.32 -14.01 -5.14
CA SER A 153 8.92 -13.67 -5.40
C SER A 153 8.14 -13.50 -4.10
N LYS A 154 7.31 -12.45 -4.05
CA LYS A 154 6.38 -12.19 -2.95
C LYS A 154 5.36 -13.33 -2.74
N LEU A 155 5.20 -14.18 -3.75
CA LEU A 155 4.39 -15.38 -3.67
C LEU A 155 4.90 -16.38 -2.62
N THR A 156 6.24 -16.52 -2.49
CA THR A 156 6.86 -17.49 -1.60
C THR A 156 6.41 -17.39 -0.14
N PRO A 157 6.41 -16.20 0.51
CA PRO A 157 6.00 -16.07 1.90
C PRO A 157 4.48 -16.06 2.11
N LEU A 158 3.65 -16.13 1.05
CA LEU A 158 2.20 -15.95 1.15
C LEU A 158 1.38 -17.14 0.65
N LYS A 159 1.74 -17.77 -0.47
CA LYS A 159 0.85 -18.72 -1.16
C LYS A 159 0.45 -19.93 -0.30
N ASP A 160 1.35 -20.45 0.49
CA ASP A 160 1.15 -21.69 1.26
C ASP A 160 0.57 -21.43 2.66
N TYR A 161 0.51 -20.17 3.11
CA TYR A 161 0.18 -19.79 4.48
C TYR A 161 -1.27 -19.37 4.64
N ARG A 162 -1.94 -19.87 5.69
CA ARG A 162 -3.28 -19.45 6.10
C ARG A 162 -3.28 -18.01 6.58
N PHE A 163 -2.27 -17.65 7.39
CA PHE A 163 -2.14 -16.34 8.01
C PHE A 163 -0.76 -15.74 7.74
N SER A 164 -0.69 -14.41 7.65
CA SER A 164 0.58 -13.67 7.57
C SER A 164 0.54 -12.46 8.48
N ILE A 165 1.58 -12.25 9.29
CA ILE A 165 1.71 -11.03 10.10
C ILE A 165 2.04 -9.87 9.17
N THR A 166 1.07 -8.97 8.99
CA THR A 166 1.08 -7.90 7.99
C THR A 166 1.12 -6.55 8.68
N VAL A 167 2.32 -6.02 8.87
CA VAL A 167 2.57 -4.76 9.58
C VAL A 167 2.93 -3.67 8.58
N MET A 168 2.16 -2.58 8.56
CA MET A 168 2.44 -1.40 7.73
C MET A 168 3.64 -0.60 8.26
N ASN A 169 4.21 0.28 7.45
CA ASN A 169 5.32 1.15 7.90
C ASN A 169 4.88 2.15 8.97
N ALA A 170 3.61 2.54 8.94
CA ALA A 170 2.96 3.42 9.91
C ALA A 170 1.50 3.00 10.10
N ASN A 171 0.88 3.44 11.19
CA ASN A 171 -0.55 3.23 11.48
C ASN A 171 -1.36 4.52 11.25
N HIS A 172 -1.02 5.26 10.20
CA HIS A 172 -1.76 6.46 9.81
C HIS A 172 -3.08 6.11 9.12
N LYS A 173 -4.08 6.93 9.32
CA LYS A 173 -5.38 6.81 8.66
C LYS A 173 -5.20 6.77 7.14
N ASN A 174 -6.00 5.97 6.44
CA ASN A 174 -5.98 5.75 5.00
C ASN A 174 -4.69 5.09 4.44
N TYR A 175 -3.76 4.63 5.27
CA TYR A 175 -2.48 4.11 4.84
C TYR A 175 -2.41 2.59 4.85
N PHE A 176 -2.28 1.99 3.69
CA PHE A 176 -1.88 0.59 3.48
C PHE A 176 -0.99 0.49 2.24
N THR A 177 -0.29 -0.61 2.08
CA THR A 177 0.67 -0.80 0.99
C THR A 177 0.45 -2.14 0.27
N GLU A 178 1.30 -2.40 -0.73
CA GLU A 178 1.34 -3.66 -1.47
C GLU A 178 1.35 -4.90 -0.58
N THR A 179 1.93 -4.79 0.62
CA THR A 179 2.03 -5.92 1.54
C THR A 179 0.65 -6.47 1.93
N LEU A 180 -0.33 -5.61 2.13
CA LEU A 180 -1.72 -6.03 2.42
C LEU A 180 -2.42 -6.54 1.16
N VAL A 181 -2.24 -5.83 0.04
CA VAL A 181 -2.84 -6.20 -1.26
C VAL A 181 -2.36 -7.59 -1.69
N ASP A 182 -1.07 -7.86 -1.65
CA ASP A 182 -0.48 -9.15 -2.00
C ASP A 182 -0.95 -10.29 -1.08
N THR A 183 -1.15 -9.99 0.21
CA THR A 183 -1.69 -10.95 1.17
C THR A 183 -3.08 -11.42 0.74
N PHE A 184 -3.98 -10.49 0.38
CA PHE A 184 -5.31 -10.83 -0.13
C PHE A 184 -5.24 -11.53 -1.50
N ARG A 185 -4.35 -11.11 -2.39
CA ARG A 185 -4.17 -11.70 -3.71
C ARG A 185 -3.66 -13.14 -3.68
N CYS A 186 -3.13 -13.60 -2.56
CA CYS A 186 -2.77 -15.00 -2.33
C CYS A 186 -3.84 -15.79 -1.56
N GLY A 187 -4.94 -15.16 -1.14
CA GLY A 187 -5.95 -15.78 -0.29
C GLY A 187 -5.45 -16.06 1.14
N THR A 188 -4.52 -15.26 1.63
CA THR A 188 -3.94 -15.33 2.97
C THR A 188 -4.64 -14.32 3.88
N ILE A 189 -4.92 -14.69 5.13
CA ILE A 189 -5.53 -13.80 6.11
C ILE A 189 -4.44 -12.93 6.74
N PRO A 190 -4.53 -11.59 6.64
CA PRO A 190 -3.59 -10.71 7.31
C PRO A 190 -3.88 -10.64 8.82
N ILE A 191 -2.84 -10.81 9.64
CA ILE A 191 -2.81 -10.37 11.03
C ILE A 191 -2.23 -8.95 10.99
N PHE A 192 -3.11 -7.96 11.04
CA PHE A 192 -2.85 -6.62 10.54
C PHE A 192 -2.58 -5.60 11.64
N TRP A 193 -1.49 -4.84 11.46
CA TRP A 193 -1.21 -3.61 12.15
C TRP A 193 -1.01 -2.48 11.14
N GLY A 194 -1.86 -1.48 11.17
CA GLY A 194 -1.84 -0.36 10.22
C GLY A 194 -2.96 0.64 10.54
N CYS A 195 -3.56 1.23 9.51
CA CYS A 195 -4.63 2.21 9.71
C CYS A 195 -5.87 1.62 10.40
N ASP A 196 -6.48 2.42 11.25
CA ASP A 196 -7.69 2.07 12.00
C ASP A 196 -8.92 1.96 11.09
N ASN A 197 -8.97 2.75 10.02
CA ASN A 197 -10.08 2.81 9.07
C ASN A 197 -9.94 1.86 7.87
N ILE A 198 -9.23 0.73 8.01
CA ILE A 198 -9.05 -0.23 6.91
C ILE A 198 -10.37 -0.78 6.35
N GLY A 199 -11.43 -0.80 7.16
CA GLY A 199 -12.77 -1.20 6.75
C GLY A 199 -13.45 -0.28 5.71
N GLU A 200 -12.92 0.93 5.49
CA GLU A 200 -13.35 1.78 4.37
C GLU A 200 -12.84 1.28 3.00
N PHE A 201 -11.84 0.42 3.01
CA PHE A 201 -11.16 -0.09 1.81
C PHE A 201 -11.40 -1.58 1.58
N PHE A 202 -11.51 -2.38 2.64
CA PHE A 202 -11.60 -3.84 2.59
C PHE A 202 -12.66 -4.37 3.58
N ASP A 203 -13.08 -5.62 3.39
CA ASP A 203 -13.94 -6.32 4.34
C ASP A 203 -13.16 -6.66 5.62
N GLU A 204 -13.42 -5.93 6.70
CA GLU A 204 -12.72 -6.10 7.99
C GLU A 204 -12.88 -7.52 8.58
N LYS A 205 -13.95 -8.24 8.26
CA LYS A 205 -14.14 -9.61 8.72
C LYS A 205 -13.11 -10.60 8.12
N GLY A 206 -12.42 -10.19 7.07
CA GLY A 206 -11.29 -10.92 6.50
C GLY A 206 -9.92 -10.47 7.05
N ILE A 207 -9.88 -9.73 8.17
CA ILE A 207 -8.67 -9.13 8.74
C ILE A 207 -8.64 -9.39 10.25
N LEU A 208 -7.54 -9.93 10.78
CA LEU A 208 -7.30 -10.03 12.21
C LEU A 208 -6.48 -8.82 12.66
N LYS A 209 -7.12 -7.81 13.25
CA LYS A 209 -6.48 -6.55 13.65
C LYS A 209 -5.87 -6.66 15.04
N PHE A 210 -4.72 -6.04 15.25
CA PHE A 210 -4.10 -5.83 16.56
C PHE A 210 -3.45 -4.45 16.65
N GLU A 211 -3.40 -3.88 17.82
CA GLU A 211 -2.69 -2.64 18.15
C GLU A 211 -1.60 -2.87 19.20
N THR A 212 -1.78 -3.86 20.04
CA THR A 212 -0.91 -4.17 21.17
C THR A 212 -0.33 -5.58 21.10
N GLY A 213 0.77 -5.82 21.83
CA GLY A 213 1.35 -7.15 21.95
C GLY A 213 0.39 -8.20 22.54
N PRO A 214 -0.34 -7.92 23.64
CA PRO A 214 -1.35 -8.84 24.17
C PRO A 214 -2.39 -9.26 23.15
N GLU A 215 -2.95 -8.34 22.38
CA GLU A 215 -3.91 -8.65 21.31
C GLU A 215 -3.31 -9.53 20.22
N LEU A 216 -2.06 -9.25 19.80
CA LEU A 216 -1.35 -10.12 18.86
C LEU A 216 -1.22 -11.54 19.41
N PHE A 217 -0.81 -11.71 20.67
CA PHE A 217 -0.67 -13.03 21.27
C PHE A 217 -2.01 -13.74 21.39
N GLU A 218 -3.09 -13.06 21.74
CA GLU A 218 -4.44 -13.62 21.77
C GLU A 218 -4.85 -14.14 20.39
N ILE A 219 -4.56 -13.39 19.32
CA ILE A 219 -4.79 -13.85 17.93
C ILE A 219 -3.95 -15.10 17.66
N LEU A 220 -2.64 -15.06 17.94
CA LEU A 220 -1.73 -16.17 17.64
C LEU A 220 -2.09 -17.47 18.37
N ASP A 221 -2.59 -17.38 19.61
CA ASP A 221 -3.01 -18.52 20.41
C ASP A 221 -4.30 -19.18 19.87
N ASN A 222 -5.08 -18.47 19.05
CA ASN A 222 -6.34 -18.95 18.49
C ASN A 222 -6.27 -19.30 16.99
N LEU A 223 -5.10 -19.25 16.36
CA LEU A 223 -4.97 -19.59 14.95
C LEU A 223 -5.25 -21.08 14.71
N SER A 224 -6.12 -21.37 13.75
CA SER A 224 -6.49 -22.73 13.39
C SER A 224 -6.93 -22.84 11.93
N GLU A 225 -7.08 -24.07 11.42
CA GLU A 225 -7.65 -24.32 10.08
C GLU A 225 -9.15 -23.99 10.03
N GLU A 226 -9.84 -24.18 11.15
CA GLU A 226 -11.26 -23.86 11.32
C GLU A 226 -11.45 -22.36 11.19
N LEU A 227 -10.67 -21.53 11.92
CA LEU A 227 -10.72 -20.08 11.82
C LEU A 227 -10.45 -19.61 10.39
N TYR A 228 -9.44 -20.18 9.71
CA TYR A 228 -9.18 -19.87 8.31
C TYR A 228 -10.40 -20.16 7.43
N SER A 229 -11.04 -21.32 7.63
CA SER A 229 -12.20 -21.76 6.85
C SER A 229 -13.41 -20.86 7.09
N GLU A 230 -13.64 -20.42 8.32
CA GLU A 230 -14.70 -19.48 8.69
C GLU A 230 -14.50 -18.11 8.03
N MET A 231 -13.26 -17.63 7.96
CA MET A 231 -12.91 -16.34 7.35
C MET A 231 -12.81 -16.38 5.81
N LEU A 232 -12.76 -17.55 5.20
CA LEU A 232 -12.52 -17.71 3.76
C LEU A 232 -13.54 -16.95 2.86
N PRO A 233 -14.85 -16.84 3.18
CA PRO A 233 -15.77 -16.01 2.41
C PRO A 233 -15.35 -14.54 2.36
N HIS A 234 -14.85 -13.98 3.46
CA HIS A 234 -14.38 -12.60 3.58
C HIS A 234 -13.06 -12.40 2.84
N ILE A 235 -12.18 -13.41 2.86
CA ILE A 235 -10.95 -13.41 2.07
C ILE A 235 -11.24 -13.43 0.57
N ARG A 236 -12.24 -14.19 0.13
CA ARG A 236 -12.71 -14.16 -1.28
C ARG A 236 -13.20 -12.77 -1.68
N ASN A 237 -13.94 -12.11 -0.79
CA ASN A 237 -14.37 -10.73 -1.01
C ASN A 237 -13.17 -9.78 -1.09
N ASN A 238 -12.23 -9.86 -0.17
CA ASN A 238 -11.03 -9.04 -0.19
C ASN A 238 -10.11 -9.32 -1.38
N PHE A 239 -10.05 -10.55 -1.86
CA PHE A 239 -9.37 -10.90 -3.11
C PHE A 239 -9.95 -10.12 -4.31
N GLU A 240 -11.28 -10.04 -4.43
CA GLU A 240 -11.93 -9.26 -5.48
C GLU A 240 -11.72 -7.75 -5.31
N ILE A 241 -11.81 -7.24 -4.08
CA ILE A 241 -11.57 -5.83 -3.77
C ILE A 241 -10.12 -5.45 -4.09
N ALA A 242 -9.15 -6.32 -3.77
CA ALA A 242 -7.73 -6.08 -3.98
C ALA A 242 -7.35 -5.82 -5.45
N LYS A 243 -8.16 -6.30 -6.41
CA LYS A 243 -7.96 -6.03 -7.85
C LYS A 243 -7.97 -4.55 -8.19
N LYS A 244 -8.66 -3.72 -7.39
CA LYS A 244 -8.71 -2.26 -7.56
C LYS A 244 -7.41 -1.56 -7.15
N TYR A 245 -6.54 -2.27 -6.45
CA TYR A 245 -5.33 -1.71 -5.85
C TYR A 245 -4.04 -2.34 -6.38
N VAL A 246 -4.06 -2.89 -7.59
CA VAL A 246 -2.88 -3.56 -8.16
C VAL A 246 -1.95 -2.63 -8.92
N CYS A 247 -2.49 -1.57 -9.50
CA CYS A 247 -1.75 -0.61 -10.30
C CYS A 247 -1.98 0.81 -9.77
N VAL A 248 -0.95 1.40 -9.19
CA VAL A 248 -1.04 2.76 -8.65
C VAL A 248 -1.23 3.80 -9.75
N ASP A 249 -0.68 3.57 -10.94
CA ASP A 249 -0.80 4.49 -12.06
C ASP A 249 -2.24 4.59 -12.55
N ASP A 250 -2.97 3.47 -12.60
CA ASP A 250 -4.40 3.45 -12.97
C ASP A 250 -5.22 4.20 -11.91
N ILE A 251 -4.96 3.98 -10.62
CA ILE A 251 -5.64 4.67 -9.52
C ILE A 251 -5.43 6.20 -9.63
N ILE A 252 -4.20 6.63 -9.88
CA ILE A 252 -3.87 8.05 -10.04
C ILE A 252 -4.57 8.61 -11.28
N ALA A 253 -4.50 7.92 -12.42
CA ALA A 253 -5.12 8.35 -13.66
C ALA A 253 -6.63 8.51 -13.51
N GLU A 254 -7.31 7.51 -12.93
CA GLU A 254 -8.76 7.57 -12.65
C GLU A 254 -9.12 8.75 -11.72
N ASN A 255 -8.32 8.96 -10.66
CA ASN A 255 -8.56 10.07 -9.74
C ASN A 255 -8.34 11.44 -10.41
N ILE A 256 -7.32 11.58 -11.26
CA ILE A 256 -7.10 12.81 -12.04
C ILE A 256 -8.29 13.08 -12.95
N ILE A 257 -8.69 12.10 -13.77
CA ILE A 257 -9.82 12.23 -14.70
C ILE A 257 -11.07 12.67 -13.94
N LYS A 258 -11.45 11.93 -12.89
CA LYS A 258 -12.62 12.25 -12.06
C LYS A 258 -12.57 13.66 -11.46
N THR A 259 -11.40 14.09 -11.00
CA THR A 259 -11.23 15.43 -10.41
C THR A 259 -11.37 16.52 -11.44
N LEU A 260 -10.84 16.32 -12.65
CA LEU A 260 -10.94 17.29 -13.74
C LEU A 260 -12.38 17.38 -14.29
N GLU A 261 -13.10 16.26 -14.43
CA GLU A 261 -14.51 16.23 -14.84
C GLU A 261 -15.39 17.03 -13.87
N ILE A 262 -15.16 16.90 -12.56
CA ILE A 262 -15.90 17.70 -11.55
C ILE A 262 -15.64 19.19 -11.74
N LYS A 263 -14.37 19.58 -11.95
CA LYS A 263 -13.97 20.99 -12.10
C LYS A 263 -14.50 21.64 -13.39
N GLU A 264 -14.70 20.88 -14.46
CA GLU A 264 -15.26 21.41 -15.71
C GLU A 264 -16.79 21.65 -15.64
N HIS A 265 -17.44 21.07 -14.63
CA HIS A 265 -18.89 21.20 -14.39
C HIS A 265 -19.25 22.21 -13.27
N GLU A 266 -18.27 22.78 -12.56
CA GLU A 266 -18.40 23.86 -11.60
C GLU A 266 -18.20 25.24 -12.27
#